data_ffe3b353707aea723ef14b7050836531
#
_entry.id   ffe3b353707aea723ef14b7050836531
#
_cell.length_a   1.000
_cell.length_b   1.000
_cell.length_c   1.000
_cell.angle_alpha   90.00
_cell.angle_beta   90.00
_cell.angle_gamma   90.00
#
_symmetry.space_group_name_H-M   'P 1'
#
loop_
_entity.id
_entity.type
_entity.pdbx_description
1 polymer ?
#
loop_
_entity_poly.entity_id
_entity_poly.type
_entity_poly.pdbx_seq_one_letter_code
_entity_poly.pdbx_strand_id
1 'polypeptide(L)'
;MPDRPPLIAMIHAVPAAARIAQDSFAREFPEARLWNLLDDRLLDDARSVGGLDGALRRRMLRLIGLAAEGGAQGVLLTCSSYGDVVDTARTLWKIPVLKSDESMFRAALTGPYDRLAVVASTPPAVPAALSQLDGLAVRLRPERPARITSALSEAAASATTAREAAHHLAEALRAEETADAQAVLLAQYSLAPAGEALSALLGVPVLDGAGAAALELRSVLLPRVPAAAEAAR
;
A
#
# COMPACT_ATOMS: atom_id res chain seq x y z
N MET A 1 -18.02 25.49 7.76
CA MET A 1 -18.41 24.35 8.58
C MET A 1 -17.16 23.79 9.23
N PRO A 2 -17.07 23.78 10.57
CA PRO A 2 -15.88 23.26 11.21
C PRO A 2 -15.73 21.77 10.90
N ASP A 3 -14.58 21.45 10.45
CA ASP A 3 -13.85 20.18 10.32
C ASP A 3 -14.59 18.89 10.67
N ARG A 4 -15.43 18.42 9.74
CA ARG A 4 -15.76 17.00 9.78
C ARG A 4 -14.50 16.22 9.41
N PRO A 5 -14.14 15.21 10.22
CA PRO A 5 -13.04 14.31 9.88
C PRO A 5 -13.14 13.80 8.44
N PRO A 6 -12.05 13.75 7.68
CA PRO A 6 -12.07 13.28 6.29
C PRO A 6 -12.66 11.87 6.19
N LEU A 7 -13.58 11.66 5.25
CA LEU A 7 -14.13 10.36 4.96
C LEU A 7 -13.29 9.68 3.88
N ILE A 8 -12.71 8.52 4.22
CA ILE A 8 -11.91 7.71 3.31
C ILE A 8 -12.68 6.42 3.01
N ALA A 9 -12.95 6.18 1.73
CA ALA A 9 -13.49 4.91 1.30
C ALA A 9 -12.35 3.93 0.97
N MET A 10 -12.42 2.74 1.54
CA MET A 10 -11.49 1.65 1.27
C MET A 10 -12.23 0.54 0.55
N ILE A 11 -11.77 0.18 -0.66
CA ILE A 11 -12.42 -0.83 -1.50
C ILE A 11 -11.59 -2.12 -1.43
N HIS A 12 -12.23 -3.18 -0.97
CA HIS A 12 -11.61 -4.48 -0.67
C HIS A 12 -12.14 -5.57 -1.59
N ALA A 13 -11.26 -6.47 -2.03
CA ALA A 13 -11.61 -7.70 -2.71
C ALA A 13 -11.54 -8.93 -1.78
N VAL A 14 -10.96 -8.76 -0.58
CA VAL A 14 -10.91 -9.81 0.45
C VAL A 14 -11.14 -9.20 1.84
N PRO A 15 -11.89 -9.90 2.74
CA PRO A 15 -12.21 -9.37 4.07
C PRO A 15 -10.98 -9.04 4.93
N ALA A 16 -9.93 -9.87 4.85
CA ALA A 16 -8.72 -9.68 5.64
C ALA A 16 -8.01 -8.34 5.37
N ALA A 17 -8.07 -7.83 4.12
CA ALA A 17 -7.47 -6.55 3.75
C ALA A 17 -8.14 -5.36 4.46
N ALA A 18 -9.42 -5.46 4.78
CA ALA A 18 -10.16 -4.41 5.47
C ALA A 18 -9.58 -4.15 6.87
N ARG A 19 -9.34 -5.20 7.65
CA ARG A 19 -8.78 -5.06 8.99
C ARG A 19 -7.37 -4.48 8.96
N ILE A 20 -6.52 -4.99 8.08
CA ILE A 20 -5.14 -4.51 7.95
C ILE A 20 -5.12 -3.02 7.60
N ALA A 21 -5.95 -2.60 6.63
CA ALA A 21 -6.05 -1.20 6.27
C ALA A 21 -6.59 -0.34 7.44
N GLN A 22 -7.62 -0.80 8.17
CA GLN A 22 -8.15 -0.09 9.34
C GLN A 22 -7.09 0.09 10.43
N ASP A 23 -6.33 -0.96 10.75
CA ASP A 23 -5.28 -0.91 11.77
C ASP A 23 -4.15 0.07 11.34
N SER A 24 -3.80 0.11 10.07
CA SER A 24 -2.82 1.06 9.52
C SER A 24 -3.32 2.51 9.58
N PHE A 25 -4.58 2.74 9.20
CA PHE A 25 -5.18 4.08 9.30
C PHE A 25 -5.33 4.54 10.76
N ALA A 26 -5.66 3.66 11.69
CA ALA A 26 -5.73 4.00 13.10
C ALA A 26 -4.38 4.50 13.66
N ARG A 27 -3.26 4.01 13.11
CA ARG A 27 -1.90 4.46 13.47
C ARG A 27 -1.50 5.73 12.75
N GLU A 28 -1.67 5.77 11.43
CA GLU A 28 -1.06 6.78 10.57
C GLU A 28 -1.99 7.94 10.23
N PHE A 29 -3.31 7.73 10.29
CA PHE A 29 -4.32 8.74 9.99
C PHE A 29 -5.55 8.59 10.92
N PRO A 30 -5.36 8.72 12.26
CA PRO A 30 -6.44 8.50 13.23
C PRO A 30 -7.59 9.50 13.11
N GLU A 31 -7.38 10.64 12.46
CA GLU A 31 -8.43 11.64 12.22
C GLU A 31 -9.41 11.20 11.13
N ALA A 32 -9.09 10.21 10.30
CA ALA A 32 -9.95 9.78 9.21
C ALA A 32 -11.16 8.98 9.72
N ARG A 33 -12.31 9.22 9.09
CA ARG A 33 -13.45 8.31 9.16
C ARG A 33 -13.34 7.30 8.02
N LEU A 34 -13.47 6.03 8.33
CA LEU A 34 -13.28 4.96 7.35
C LEU A 34 -14.62 4.38 6.90
N TRP A 35 -14.76 4.20 5.60
CA TRP A 35 -15.89 3.55 4.97
C TRP A 35 -15.40 2.35 4.16
N ASN A 36 -15.69 1.13 4.65
CA ASN A 36 -15.29 -0.10 3.98
C ASN A 36 -16.34 -0.52 2.95
N LEU A 37 -15.92 -0.71 1.72
CA LEU A 37 -16.68 -1.30 0.62
C LEU A 37 -16.04 -2.66 0.28
N LEU A 38 -16.71 -3.74 0.61
CA LEU A 38 -16.24 -5.10 0.32
C LEU A 38 -17.04 -5.68 -0.85
N ASP A 39 -16.33 -6.14 -1.87
CA ASP A 39 -16.87 -6.97 -2.92
C ASP A 39 -15.98 -8.22 -3.04
N ASP A 40 -16.33 -9.24 -2.26
CA ASP A 40 -15.58 -10.48 -2.09
C ASP A 40 -15.60 -11.41 -3.31
N ARG A 41 -16.38 -11.08 -4.34
CA ARG A 41 -16.38 -11.80 -5.60
C ARG A 41 -15.36 -11.28 -6.62
N LEU A 42 -14.78 -10.10 -6.41
CA LEU A 42 -13.90 -9.45 -7.41
C LEU A 42 -12.73 -10.33 -7.84
N LEU A 43 -12.07 -11.01 -6.90
CA LEU A 43 -10.92 -11.86 -7.22
C LEU A 43 -11.33 -13.18 -7.87
N ASP A 44 -12.40 -13.80 -7.42
CA ASP A 44 -12.86 -15.07 -7.96
C ASP A 44 -13.43 -14.88 -9.37
N ASP A 45 -14.20 -13.81 -9.58
CA ASP A 45 -14.68 -13.46 -10.91
C ASP A 45 -13.50 -13.16 -11.87
N ALA A 46 -12.46 -12.43 -11.41
CA ALA A 46 -11.26 -12.18 -12.20
C ALA A 46 -10.49 -13.46 -12.55
N ARG A 47 -10.35 -14.37 -11.60
CA ARG A 47 -9.72 -15.67 -11.84
C ARG A 47 -10.49 -16.51 -12.84
N SER A 48 -11.82 -16.50 -12.78
CA SER A 48 -12.69 -17.29 -13.64
C SER A 48 -12.59 -16.88 -15.12
N VAL A 49 -12.28 -15.61 -15.39
CA VAL A 49 -12.13 -15.07 -16.76
C VAL A 49 -10.68 -14.86 -17.19
N GLY A 50 -9.71 -15.28 -16.35
CA GLY A 50 -8.28 -15.19 -16.64
C GLY A 50 -7.69 -13.79 -16.57
N GLY A 51 -8.32 -12.87 -15.80
CA GLY A 51 -7.83 -11.51 -15.60
C GLY A 51 -8.95 -10.48 -15.49
N LEU A 52 -8.62 -9.20 -15.70
CA LEU A 52 -9.60 -8.12 -15.66
C LEU A 52 -10.19 -7.87 -17.05
N ASP A 53 -11.43 -8.26 -17.24
CA ASP A 53 -12.20 -7.88 -18.42
C ASP A 53 -12.87 -6.49 -18.27
N GLY A 54 -13.56 -6.04 -19.32
CA GLY A 54 -14.26 -4.75 -19.31
C GLY A 54 -15.43 -4.69 -18.32
N ALA A 55 -16.05 -5.83 -17.97
CA ALA A 55 -17.15 -5.86 -17.00
C ALA A 55 -16.63 -5.65 -15.57
N LEU A 56 -15.53 -6.31 -15.21
CA LEU A 56 -14.88 -6.18 -13.92
C LEU A 56 -14.29 -4.78 -13.71
N ARG A 57 -13.67 -4.19 -14.74
CA ARG A 57 -13.21 -2.79 -14.72
C ARG A 57 -14.36 -1.82 -14.46
N ARG A 58 -15.48 -1.96 -15.15
CA ARG A 58 -16.67 -1.13 -14.91
C ARG A 58 -17.27 -1.36 -13.52
N ARG A 59 -17.21 -2.59 -12.98
CA ARG A 59 -17.68 -2.89 -11.62
C ARG A 59 -16.85 -2.16 -10.59
N MET A 60 -15.52 -2.18 -10.70
CA MET A 60 -14.63 -1.42 -9.81
C MET A 60 -14.85 0.10 -9.94
N LEU A 61 -15.00 0.64 -11.15
CA LEU A 61 -15.32 2.05 -11.36
C LEU A 61 -16.66 2.46 -10.70
N ARG A 62 -17.66 1.58 -10.68
CA ARG A 62 -18.91 1.85 -9.95
C ARG A 62 -18.72 1.92 -8.44
N LEU A 63 -17.87 1.07 -7.87
CA LEU A 63 -17.53 1.13 -6.44
C LEU A 63 -16.80 2.44 -6.09
N ILE A 64 -15.87 2.87 -6.95
CA ILE A 64 -15.19 4.16 -6.78
C ILE A 64 -16.20 5.32 -6.92
N GLY A 65 -17.10 5.26 -7.91
CA GLY A 65 -18.17 6.25 -8.09
C GLY A 65 -19.09 6.32 -6.88
N LEU A 66 -19.55 5.18 -6.37
CA LEU A 66 -20.36 5.10 -5.15
C LEU A 66 -19.65 5.79 -3.97
N ALA A 67 -18.35 5.55 -3.81
CA ALA A 67 -17.56 6.20 -2.76
C ALA A 67 -17.51 7.73 -2.94
N ALA A 68 -17.23 8.20 -4.16
CA ALA A 68 -17.14 9.62 -4.47
C ALA A 68 -18.49 10.34 -4.29
N GLU A 69 -19.58 9.76 -4.81
CA GLU A 69 -20.96 10.27 -4.66
C GLU A 69 -21.44 10.24 -3.22
N GLY A 70 -20.98 9.24 -2.43
CA GLY A 70 -21.23 9.14 -0.99
C GLY A 70 -20.43 10.12 -0.13
N GLY A 71 -19.63 11.00 -0.75
CA GLY A 71 -18.90 12.07 -0.07
C GLY A 71 -17.54 11.65 0.47
N ALA A 72 -16.96 10.54 -0.02
CA ALA A 72 -15.57 10.22 0.28
C ALA A 72 -14.64 11.30 -0.27
N GLN A 73 -13.68 11.71 0.56
CA GLN A 73 -12.67 12.70 0.19
C GLN A 73 -11.38 12.04 -0.33
N GLY A 74 -11.26 10.73 -0.17
CA GLY A 74 -10.21 9.89 -0.73
C GLY A 74 -10.67 8.47 -0.87
N VAL A 75 -10.09 7.72 -1.81
CA VAL A 75 -10.37 6.31 -2.05
C VAL A 75 -9.07 5.53 -2.06
N LEU A 76 -9.04 4.40 -1.37
CA LEU A 76 -7.93 3.43 -1.40
C LEU A 76 -8.43 2.09 -1.92
N LEU A 77 -7.83 1.58 -2.99
CA LEU A 77 -8.00 0.20 -3.41
C LEU A 77 -6.95 -0.66 -2.70
N THR A 78 -7.39 -1.66 -1.93
CA THR A 78 -6.49 -2.58 -1.23
C THR A 78 -6.16 -3.85 -2.02
N CYS A 79 -6.57 -3.90 -3.28
CA CYS A 79 -6.32 -5.01 -4.18
C CYS A 79 -5.46 -4.57 -5.38
N SER A 80 -4.22 -5.04 -5.44
CA SER A 80 -3.27 -4.71 -6.51
C SER A 80 -3.73 -5.15 -7.90
N SER A 81 -4.52 -6.23 -8.00
CA SER A 81 -5.06 -6.72 -9.27
C SER A 81 -5.91 -5.70 -10.03
N TYR A 82 -6.50 -4.73 -9.35
CA TYR A 82 -7.33 -3.68 -9.95
C TYR A 82 -6.62 -2.33 -10.08
N GLY A 83 -5.30 -2.31 -9.92
CA GLY A 83 -4.53 -1.06 -9.88
C GLY A 83 -4.63 -0.20 -11.13
N ASP A 84 -4.75 -0.79 -12.31
CA ASP A 84 -4.88 -0.07 -13.58
C ASP A 84 -6.24 0.66 -13.74
N VAL A 85 -7.28 0.22 -13.02
CA VAL A 85 -8.58 0.92 -12.99
C VAL A 85 -8.46 2.29 -12.31
N VAL A 86 -7.51 2.44 -11.38
CA VAL A 86 -7.25 3.71 -10.67
C VAL A 86 -6.85 4.82 -11.64
N ASP A 87 -6.06 4.52 -12.66
CA ASP A 87 -5.63 5.54 -13.62
C ASP A 87 -6.83 6.09 -14.41
N THR A 88 -7.79 5.25 -14.75
CA THR A 88 -9.07 5.69 -15.34
C THR A 88 -9.89 6.48 -14.31
N ALA A 89 -9.98 6.01 -13.08
CA ALA A 89 -10.75 6.71 -12.02
C ALA A 89 -10.24 8.13 -11.78
N ARG A 90 -8.93 8.35 -11.80
CA ARG A 90 -8.31 9.69 -11.65
C ARG A 90 -8.68 10.68 -12.75
N THR A 91 -9.12 10.21 -13.93
CA THR A 91 -9.64 11.07 -14.99
C THR A 91 -11.11 11.46 -14.77
N LEU A 92 -11.85 10.68 -13.99
CA LEU A 92 -13.29 10.86 -13.77
C LEU A 92 -13.60 11.63 -12.47
N TRP A 93 -12.80 11.45 -11.43
CA TRP A 93 -13.02 12.08 -10.12
C TRP A 93 -11.80 12.88 -9.68
N LYS A 94 -12.04 14.03 -9.06
CA LYS A 94 -10.97 14.94 -8.58
C LYS A 94 -10.45 14.59 -7.20
N ILE A 95 -11.08 13.63 -6.50
CA ILE A 95 -10.59 13.15 -5.21
C ILE A 95 -9.37 12.24 -5.41
N PRO A 96 -8.44 12.16 -4.45
CA PRO A 96 -7.33 11.22 -4.52
C PRO A 96 -7.87 9.78 -4.54
N VAL A 97 -7.46 9.01 -5.54
CA VAL A 97 -7.71 7.56 -5.65
C VAL A 97 -6.36 6.87 -5.67
N LEU A 98 -6.09 6.04 -4.66
CA LEU A 98 -4.80 5.37 -4.48
C LEU A 98 -4.87 3.89 -4.82
N LYS A 99 -3.78 3.39 -5.40
CA LYS A 99 -3.51 1.95 -5.58
C LYS A 99 -2.96 1.39 -4.27
N SER A 100 -3.05 0.08 -4.07
CA SER A 100 -2.60 -0.62 -2.86
C SER A 100 -1.16 -0.32 -2.46
N ASP A 101 -0.24 -0.27 -3.44
CA ASP A 101 1.20 -0.27 -3.16
C ASP A 101 1.92 0.98 -3.71
N GLU A 102 1.24 1.79 -4.52
CA GLU A 102 1.86 2.95 -5.19
C GLU A 102 2.43 3.97 -4.20
N SER A 103 1.72 4.24 -3.11
CA SER A 103 2.17 5.17 -2.06
C SER A 103 3.47 4.69 -1.39
N MET A 104 3.57 3.40 -1.12
CA MET A 104 4.76 2.76 -0.58
C MET A 104 5.95 2.90 -1.55
N PHE A 105 5.74 2.54 -2.81
CA PHE A 105 6.77 2.65 -3.84
C PHE A 105 7.22 4.09 -4.04
N ARG A 106 6.29 5.03 -4.06
CA ARG A 106 6.58 6.46 -4.14
C ARG A 106 7.41 6.92 -2.94
N ALA A 107 6.99 6.58 -1.72
CA ALA A 107 7.71 6.95 -0.50
C ALA A 107 9.14 6.40 -0.49
N ALA A 108 9.34 5.15 -0.90
CA ALA A 108 10.66 4.54 -1.00
C ALA A 108 11.54 5.22 -2.05
N LEU A 109 10.99 5.52 -3.23
CA LEU A 109 11.76 6.12 -4.34
C LEU A 109 12.07 7.61 -4.12
N THR A 110 11.21 8.34 -3.40
CA THR A 110 11.46 9.76 -3.07
C THR A 110 12.20 9.95 -1.75
N GLY A 111 12.34 8.88 -0.97
CA GLY A 111 13.12 8.86 0.27
C GLY A 111 14.64 8.84 0.03
N PRO A 112 15.42 8.85 1.10
CA PRO A 112 16.88 8.91 1.03
C PRO A 112 17.56 7.54 0.76
N TYR A 113 16.84 6.62 0.12
CA TYR A 113 17.29 5.24 -0.07
C TYR A 113 17.82 5.01 -1.48
N ASP A 114 19.01 4.47 -1.59
CA ASP A 114 19.63 4.05 -2.86
C ASP A 114 19.62 2.52 -3.05
N ARG A 115 19.35 1.78 -1.96
CA ARG A 115 19.23 0.31 -1.95
C ARG A 115 17.94 -0.09 -1.29
N LEU A 116 17.07 -0.72 -2.06
CA LEU A 116 15.74 -1.16 -1.65
C LEU A 116 15.64 -2.69 -1.76
N ALA A 117 15.02 -3.34 -0.80
CA ALA A 117 14.66 -4.75 -0.91
C ALA A 117 13.13 -4.90 -0.92
N VAL A 118 12.60 -5.63 -1.89
CA VAL A 118 11.21 -6.04 -1.96
C VAL A 118 11.08 -7.44 -1.38
N VAL A 119 10.18 -7.65 -0.43
CA VAL A 119 9.94 -8.98 0.13
C VAL A 119 8.47 -9.37 0.02
N ALA A 120 8.23 -10.63 -0.33
CA ALA A 120 6.90 -11.22 -0.44
C ALA A 120 6.87 -12.62 0.18
N SER A 121 5.66 -13.14 0.38
CA SER A 121 5.44 -14.51 0.88
C SER A 121 4.82 -15.45 -0.17
N THR A 122 4.54 -14.95 -1.38
CA THR A 122 4.04 -15.76 -2.49
C THR A 122 4.82 -15.47 -3.76
N PRO A 123 5.18 -16.51 -4.56
CA PRO A 123 6.00 -16.33 -5.76
C PRO A 123 5.52 -15.27 -6.75
N PRO A 124 4.21 -15.15 -7.08
CA PRO A 124 3.75 -14.17 -8.06
C PRO A 124 3.80 -12.72 -7.57
N ALA A 125 3.89 -12.47 -6.26
CA ALA A 125 3.90 -11.12 -5.71
C ALA A 125 5.21 -10.38 -5.98
N VAL A 126 6.35 -11.09 -6.00
CA VAL A 126 7.67 -10.49 -6.25
C VAL A 126 7.74 -9.84 -7.63
N PRO A 127 7.54 -10.56 -8.76
CA PRO A 127 7.62 -9.95 -10.08
C PRO A 127 6.57 -8.86 -10.31
N ALA A 128 5.37 -9.01 -9.73
CA ALA A 128 4.32 -7.99 -9.83
C ALA A 128 4.75 -6.67 -9.14
N ALA A 129 5.33 -6.75 -7.94
CA ALA A 129 5.81 -5.58 -7.22
C ALA A 129 7.01 -4.93 -7.91
N LEU A 130 7.99 -5.72 -8.37
CA LEU A 130 9.15 -5.23 -9.08
C LEU A 130 8.75 -4.49 -10.36
N SER A 131 7.85 -5.02 -11.17
CA SER A 131 7.36 -4.38 -12.40
C SER A 131 6.72 -3.00 -12.12
N GLN A 132 5.93 -2.89 -11.05
CA GLN A 132 5.31 -1.62 -10.67
C GLN A 132 6.34 -0.62 -10.14
N LEU A 133 7.27 -1.09 -9.30
CA LEU A 133 8.32 -0.28 -8.71
C LEU A 133 9.27 0.27 -9.79
N ASP A 134 9.70 -0.57 -10.74
CA ASP A 134 10.54 -0.18 -11.87
C ASP A 134 9.84 0.87 -12.75
N GLY A 135 8.56 0.67 -13.07
CA GLY A 135 7.78 1.64 -13.83
C GLY A 135 7.64 3.00 -13.15
N LEU A 136 7.63 3.03 -11.81
CA LEU A 136 7.67 4.26 -11.02
C LEU A 136 9.08 4.85 -10.94
N ALA A 137 10.10 4.02 -10.78
CA ALA A 137 11.48 4.45 -10.65
C ALA A 137 11.96 5.21 -11.88
N VAL A 138 11.64 4.73 -13.09
CA VAL A 138 11.94 5.42 -14.36
C VAL A 138 11.37 6.84 -14.39
N ARG A 139 10.19 7.05 -13.80
CA ARG A 139 9.53 8.37 -13.78
C ARG A 139 10.03 9.29 -12.67
N LEU A 140 10.31 8.74 -11.49
CA LEU A 140 10.62 9.51 -10.29
C LEU A 140 12.13 9.73 -10.07
N ARG A 141 12.96 8.81 -10.57
CA ARG A 141 14.42 8.83 -10.39
C ARG A 141 15.19 8.47 -11.67
N PRO A 142 14.94 9.15 -12.80
CA PRO A 142 15.55 8.77 -14.08
C PRO A 142 17.08 8.89 -14.07
N GLU A 143 17.64 9.86 -13.33
CA GLU A 143 19.09 10.14 -13.31
C GLU A 143 19.83 9.37 -12.20
N ARG A 144 19.13 8.86 -11.19
CA ARG A 144 19.73 8.16 -10.05
C ARG A 144 18.88 6.94 -9.68
N PRO A 145 18.93 5.86 -10.45
CA PRO A 145 18.17 4.66 -10.17
C PRO A 145 18.58 4.04 -8.83
N ALA A 146 17.61 3.63 -8.03
CA ALA A 146 17.89 2.83 -6.84
C ALA A 146 18.24 1.40 -7.27
N ARG A 147 19.17 0.77 -6.54
CA ARG A 147 19.37 -0.68 -6.64
C ARG A 147 18.18 -1.36 -5.95
N ILE A 148 17.45 -2.16 -6.69
CA ILE A 148 16.30 -2.90 -6.19
C ILE A 148 16.64 -4.39 -6.20
N THR A 149 16.52 -5.03 -5.04
CA THR A 149 16.69 -6.47 -4.85
C THR A 149 15.39 -7.06 -4.33
N SER A 150 15.26 -8.38 -4.32
CA SER A 150 14.06 -9.03 -3.83
C SER A 150 14.34 -10.31 -3.08
N ALA A 151 13.45 -10.65 -2.15
CA ALA A 151 13.46 -11.90 -1.42
C ALA A 151 12.04 -12.51 -1.40
N LEU A 152 11.97 -13.84 -1.34
CA LEU A 152 10.76 -14.60 -1.17
C LEU A 152 10.86 -15.44 0.11
N SER A 153 9.84 -15.34 0.96
CA SER A 153 9.72 -16.17 2.17
C SER A 153 8.36 -16.88 2.18
N GLU A 154 8.26 -18.03 1.55
CA GLU A 154 7.02 -18.83 1.57
C GLU A 154 6.64 -19.26 3.00
N ALA A 155 7.62 -19.44 3.89
CA ALA A 155 7.37 -19.72 5.30
C ALA A 155 6.56 -18.58 5.99
N ALA A 156 6.76 -17.33 5.60
CA ALA A 156 5.99 -16.20 6.14
C ALA A 156 4.50 -16.27 5.77
N ALA A 157 4.12 -16.96 4.69
CA ALA A 157 2.71 -17.17 4.32
C ALA A 157 1.98 -18.09 5.30
N SER A 158 2.70 -19.01 5.94
CA SER A 158 2.15 -19.98 6.89
C SER A 158 2.28 -19.55 8.35
N ALA A 159 2.89 -18.39 8.62
CA ALA A 159 3.07 -17.86 9.95
C ALA A 159 1.73 -17.57 10.63
N THR A 160 1.61 -17.94 11.89
CA THR A 160 0.39 -17.77 12.69
C THR A 160 0.36 -16.44 13.44
N THR A 161 1.52 -15.80 13.57
CA THR A 161 1.66 -14.50 14.24
C THR A 161 2.50 -13.53 13.39
N ALA A 162 2.27 -12.24 13.58
CA ALA A 162 3.06 -11.17 12.96
C ALA A 162 4.56 -11.28 13.28
N ARG A 163 4.89 -11.68 14.51
CA ARG A 163 6.27 -11.86 14.95
C ARG A 163 6.96 -13.04 14.26
N GLU A 164 6.26 -14.14 14.11
CA GLU A 164 6.75 -15.32 13.37
C GLU A 164 6.98 -14.98 11.89
N ALA A 165 6.02 -14.29 11.25
CA ALA A 165 6.18 -13.78 9.90
C ALA A 165 7.42 -12.88 9.77
N ALA A 166 7.62 -11.95 10.72
CA ALA A 166 8.78 -11.07 10.73
C ALA A 166 10.11 -11.83 10.80
N HIS A 167 10.19 -12.92 11.59
CA HIS A 167 11.40 -13.74 11.64
C HIS A 167 11.69 -14.44 10.31
N HIS A 168 10.67 -15.04 9.68
CA HIS A 168 10.84 -15.69 8.38
C HIS A 168 11.22 -14.70 7.28
N LEU A 169 10.64 -13.49 7.29
CA LEU A 169 11.00 -12.43 6.36
C LEU A 169 12.43 -11.94 6.60
N ALA A 170 12.84 -11.76 7.86
CA ALA A 170 14.19 -11.33 8.21
C ALA A 170 15.24 -12.39 7.79
N GLU A 171 14.93 -13.66 7.91
CA GLU A 171 15.80 -14.75 7.45
C GLU A 171 16.01 -14.69 5.93
N ALA A 172 14.94 -14.54 5.17
CA ALA A 172 15.01 -14.41 3.70
C ALA A 172 15.80 -13.16 3.26
N LEU A 173 15.70 -12.07 4.01
CA LEU A 173 16.37 -10.79 3.71
C LEU A 173 17.85 -10.74 4.16
N ARG A 174 18.36 -11.74 4.87
CA ARG A 174 19.79 -11.83 5.23
C ARG A 174 20.66 -12.44 4.15
N ALA A 175 20.09 -12.87 3.04
CA ALA A 175 20.86 -13.30 1.87
C ALA A 175 21.76 -12.14 1.39
N GLU A 176 22.93 -12.47 0.85
CA GLU A 176 23.96 -11.49 0.46
C GLU A 176 23.44 -10.35 -0.43
N GLU A 177 22.51 -10.69 -1.34
CA GLU A 177 21.95 -9.72 -2.29
C GLU A 177 21.02 -8.68 -1.67
N THR A 178 20.41 -8.98 -0.52
CA THR A 178 19.42 -8.14 0.16
C THR A 178 19.90 -7.56 1.48
N ALA A 179 21.01 -8.07 2.02
CA ALA A 179 21.51 -7.73 3.36
C ALA A 179 21.91 -6.26 3.55
N ASP A 180 22.25 -5.56 2.46
CA ASP A 180 22.67 -4.16 2.47
C ASP A 180 21.52 -3.17 2.17
N ALA A 181 20.28 -3.63 2.14
CA ALA A 181 19.11 -2.77 1.89
C ALA A 181 18.98 -1.67 2.95
N GLN A 182 18.66 -0.47 2.51
CA GLN A 182 18.44 0.70 3.38
C GLN A 182 16.99 0.85 3.78
N ALA A 183 16.08 0.24 3.02
CA ALA A 183 14.68 0.09 3.36
C ALA A 183 14.10 -1.18 2.73
N VAL A 184 13.10 -1.76 3.39
CA VAL A 184 12.39 -2.96 2.95
C VAL A 184 10.94 -2.62 2.60
N LEU A 185 10.44 -3.17 1.49
CA LEU A 185 9.09 -2.99 0.99
C LEU A 185 8.30 -4.29 1.10
N LEU A 186 7.20 -4.29 1.81
CA LEU A 186 6.31 -5.45 1.96
C LEU A 186 5.33 -5.50 0.78
N ALA A 187 5.60 -6.39 -0.18
CA ALA A 187 4.85 -6.46 -1.44
C ALA A 187 3.48 -7.15 -1.33
N GLN A 188 2.94 -7.28 -0.12
CA GLN A 188 1.62 -7.84 0.13
C GLN A 188 1.00 -7.22 1.38
N TYR A 189 -0.29 -6.88 1.30
CA TYR A 189 -1.05 -6.35 2.46
C TYR A 189 -1.03 -7.27 3.67
N SER A 190 -1.07 -8.59 3.45
CA SER A 190 -1.04 -9.59 4.52
C SER A 190 0.23 -9.56 5.37
N LEU A 191 1.31 -8.97 4.87
CA LEU A 191 2.58 -8.85 5.58
C LEU A 191 2.69 -7.57 6.43
N ALA A 192 1.82 -6.58 6.21
CA ALA A 192 1.88 -5.30 6.93
C ALA A 192 1.91 -5.45 8.47
N PRO A 193 1.18 -6.39 9.11
CA PRO A 193 1.28 -6.60 10.55
C PRO A 193 2.68 -6.98 11.06
N ALA A 194 3.53 -7.55 10.18
CA ALA A 194 4.90 -7.94 10.55
C ALA A 194 5.90 -6.77 10.45
N GLY A 195 5.50 -5.62 9.87
CA GLY A 195 6.40 -4.52 9.51
C GLY A 195 7.20 -3.95 10.68
N GLU A 196 6.55 -3.67 11.81
CA GLU A 196 7.21 -3.12 12.99
C GLU A 196 8.25 -4.09 13.58
N ALA A 197 7.86 -5.36 13.76
CA ALA A 197 8.77 -6.39 14.27
C ALA A 197 9.92 -6.65 13.29
N LEU A 198 9.67 -6.63 12.00
CA LEU A 198 10.70 -6.79 10.97
C LEU A 198 11.68 -5.61 10.97
N SER A 199 11.18 -4.39 11.08
CA SER A 199 12.02 -3.19 11.19
C SER A 199 12.95 -3.26 12.40
N ALA A 200 12.43 -3.70 13.55
CA ALA A 200 13.23 -3.90 14.77
C ALA A 200 14.31 -4.98 14.60
N LEU A 201 14.03 -6.07 13.86
CA LEU A 201 14.98 -7.16 13.61
C LEU A 201 16.10 -6.77 12.62
N LEU A 202 15.80 -5.90 11.65
CA LEU A 202 16.74 -5.52 10.59
C LEU A 202 17.47 -4.20 10.88
N GLY A 203 16.92 -3.35 11.74
CA GLY A 203 17.47 -2.00 12.01
C GLY A 203 17.30 -1.02 10.86
N VAL A 204 16.41 -1.31 9.89
CA VAL A 204 16.08 -0.44 8.76
C VAL A 204 14.57 -0.22 8.66
N PRO A 205 14.13 0.89 8.04
CA PRO A 205 12.71 1.13 7.81
C PRO A 205 12.06 0.02 6.98
N VAL A 206 10.88 -0.39 7.40
CA VAL A 206 10.01 -1.32 6.66
C VAL A 206 8.75 -0.58 6.27
N LEU A 207 8.46 -0.53 4.98
CA LEU A 207 7.32 0.17 4.40
C LEU A 207 6.27 -0.85 3.94
N ASP A 208 5.02 -0.53 4.17
CA ASP A 208 3.87 -1.30 3.68
C ASP A 208 2.86 -0.41 2.93
N GLY A 209 2.06 -1.02 2.06
CA GLY A 209 1.12 -0.30 1.22
C GLY A 209 0.03 0.43 2.00
N ALA A 210 -0.47 -0.17 3.08
CA ALA A 210 -1.58 0.38 3.85
C ALA A 210 -1.16 1.59 4.67
N GLY A 211 -0.01 1.50 5.38
CA GLY A 211 0.55 2.60 6.15
C GLY A 211 0.96 3.77 5.26
N ALA A 212 1.65 3.49 4.15
CA ALA A 212 2.06 4.52 3.20
C ALA A 212 0.86 5.25 2.56
N ALA A 213 -0.22 4.52 2.22
CA ALA A 213 -1.43 5.13 1.67
C ALA A 213 -2.15 6.02 2.71
N ALA A 214 -2.20 5.59 3.97
CA ALA A 214 -2.77 6.39 5.06
C ALA A 214 -2.00 7.70 5.25
N LEU A 215 -0.67 7.65 5.28
CA LEU A 215 0.20 8.83 5.37
C LEU A 215 0.03 9.77 4.17
N GLU A 216 -0.04 9.24 2.94
CA GLU A 216 -0.26 10.04 1.73
C GLU A 216 -1.61 10.75 1.78
N LEU A 217 -2.71 10.04 2.07
CA LEU A 217 -4.05 10.64 2.19
C LEU A 217 -4.12 11.68 3.29
N ARG A 218 -3.50 11.42 4.44
CA ARG A 218 -3.41 12.40 5.53
C ARG A 218 -2.72 13.68 5.06
N SER A 219 -1.58 13.54 4.38
CA SER A 219 -0.82 14.71 3.90
C SER A 219 -1.54 15.54 2.85
N VAL A 220 -2.41 14.90 2.04
CA VAL A 220 -3.19 15.55 0.99
C VAL A 220 -4.46 16.22 1.56
N LEU A 221 -5.09 15.58 2.55
CA LEU A 221 -6.42 15.99 3.02
C LEU A 221 -6.38 16.88 4.27
N LEU A 222 -5.32 16.80 5.06
CA LEU A 222 -5.17 17.72 6.22
C LEU A 222 -4.20 18.83 5.89
N PRO A 223 -4.53 20.10 6.23
CA PRO A 223 -3.61 21.20 6.08
C PRO A 223 -2.38 20.96 6.96
N ARG A 224 -1.18 21.22 6.41
CA ARG A 224 0.05 21.25 7.22
C ARG A 224 -0.09 22.36 8.24
N VAL A 225 -0.14 22.04 9.52
CA VAL A 225 0.03 23.04 10.58
C VAL A 225 1.47 23.55 10.44
N PRO A 226 1.70 24.86 10.22
CA PRO A 226 3.07 25.39 10.20
C PRO A 226 3.74 25.10 11.55
N ALA A 227 4.97 24.63 11.55
CA ALA A 227 5.75 24.27 12.74
C ALA A 227 5.91 25.41 13.79
N ALA A 228 5.43 26.63 13.52
CA ALA A 228 5.47 27.77 14.41
C ALA A 228 4.39 27.77 15.51
N ALA A 229 3.42 26.86 15.48
CA ALA A 229 2.33 26.82 16.48
C ALA A 229 2.60 25.89 17.67
N GLU A 230 3.62 25.03 17.63
CA GLU A 230 3.99 24.15 18.75
C GLU A 230 4.91 24.81 19.80
N ALA A 231 5.53 25.95 19.47
CA ALA A 231 6.42 26.65 20.39
C ALA A 231 5.69 27.66 21.33
N ALA A 232 4.36 27.73 21.27
CA ALA A 232 3.55 28.71 22.03
C ALA A 232 2.53 28.07 23.00
N ARG A 233 2.74 26.80 23.39
CA ARG A 233 1.92 26.18 24.44
C ARG A 233 2.78 25.66 25.60
#